data_9365cadd2412bd429fe74e365dd473ac
#
_entry.id   9365cadd2412bd429fe74e365dd473ac
#
_cell.length_a   1.000
_cell.length_b   1.000
_cell.length_c   1.000
_cell.angle_alpha   90.00
_cell.angle_beta   90.00
_cell.angle_gamma   90.00
#
_symmetry.space_group_name_H-M   'P 1'
#
loop_
_entity.id
_entity.type
_entity.pdbx_description
1 polymer ?
#
loop_
_entity_poly.entity_id
_entity_poly.type
_entity_poly.pdbx_seq_one_letter_code
_entity_poly.pdbx_strand_id
1 'polypeptide(L)'
;MNVVKDAKKSIFFMLLNITAIMLMLSACSSPNNEVDSSTNEGTINLSYATFPPPGTFPNIQMNKWAEELELRTDGQVEVDPFVGGSLLEASNMLDGVSAGVSDIGLTATTYEPGRFPLLEIAEAPSGYQDAEISSQVVNDLIEEFSPDSLEDFKVVTSFATDPSYIQSINPISSLEDIEGEQLRISGGVSSVLEDLGASPVGLPQDQVPESMQTRVIDGNVSSREILMDMNLANQAGYVTDYPLTITIFVVVMNQQVWEELPDDTKEVIDELNKEMSLFTGQYLDGHIEEAMEWGEESEGVEILSLDDGEEERWDNAIEGMQEDRVRRAEEQGLPGEEFQERLYELIEKYSE
;
A
#
# COMPACT_ATOMS: atom_id res chain seq x y z
N MET A 1 -63.98 -37.25 38.97
CA MET A 1 -63.04 -37.90 39.92
C MET A 1 -61.74 -38.35 39.22
N ASN A 2 -61.52 -37.98 37.94
CA ASN A 2 -60.34 -38.42 37.17
C ASN A 2 -59.26 -37.33 37.00
N VAL A 3 -59.60 -36.05 37.18
CA VAL A 3 -58.61 -34.89 36.88
C VAL A 3 -57.52 -34.80 37.98
N VAL A 4 -57.83 -35.25 39.23
CA VAL A 4 -56.85 -35.14 40.35
C VAL A 4 -55.80 -36.26 40.33
N LYS A 5 -56.09 -37.42 39.65
CA LYS A 5 -55.11 -38.50 39.50
C LYS A 5 -54.03 -38.26 38.50
N ASP A 6 -54.35 -37.52 37.42
CA ASP A 6 -53.38 -37.23 36.37
C ASP A 6 -52.38 -36.12 36.78
N ALA A 7 -52.83 -35.13 37.58
CA ALA A 7 -51.94 -34.10 38.12
C ALA A 7 -50.86 -34.67 39.06
N LYS A 8 -51.21 -35.70 39.90
CA LYS A 8 -50.22 -36.35 40.79
C LYS A 8 -49.17 -37.18 40.03
N LYS A 9 -49.56 -37.80 38.90
CA LYS A 9 -48.58 -38.53 38.05
C LYS A 9 -47.62 -37.60 37.33
N SER A 10 -48.09 -36.46 36.84
CA SER A 10 -47.25 -35.47 36.16
C SER A 10 -46.22 -34.86 37.12
N ILE A 11 -46.61 -34.54 38.34
CA ILE A 11 -45.69 -33.98 39.36
C ILE A 11 -44.65 -35.02 39.80
N PHE A 12 -45.05 -36.31 39.92
CA PHE A 12 -44.12 -37.39 40.26
C PHE A 12 -43.06 -37.63 39.15
N PHE A 13 -43.44 -37.56 37.88
CA PHE A 13 -42.50 -37.66 36.74
C PHE A 13 -41.60 -36.44 36.63
N MET A 14 -42.09 -35.27 36.99
CA MET A 14 -41.27 -34.02 36.96
C MET A 14 -40.20 -33.99 38.08
N LEU A 15 -40.56 -34.47 39.26
CA LEU A 15 -39.66 -34.67 40.43
C LEU A 15 -38.59 -35.73 40.16
N LEU A 16 -38.95 -36.84 39.48
CA LEU A 16 -37.99 -37.89 39.13
C LEU A 16 -36.96 -37.49 38.14
N ASN A 17 -37.31 -36.61 37.20
CA ASN A 17 -36.35 -36.03 36.21
C ASN A 17 -35.38 -35.00 36.82
N ILE A 18 -35.81 -34.23 37.82
CA ILE A 18 -34.96 -33.26 38.53
C ILE A 18 -33.91 -33.97 39.37
N THR A 19 -34.24 -35.14 39.97
CA THR A 19 -33.31 -35.94 40.77
C THR A 19 -32.25 -36.65 39.88
N ALA A 20 -32.60 -37.03 38.65
CA ALA A 20 -31.67 -37.62 37.68
C ALA A 20 -30.68 -36.63 37.13
N ILE A 21 -31.03 -35.36 37.01
CA ILE A 21 -30.14 -34.27 36.54
C ILE A 21 -29.13 -33.86 37.63
N MET A 22 -29.47 -33.93 38.91
CA MET A 22 -28.55 -33.64 40.01
C MET A 22 -27.49 -34.73 40.27
N LEU A 23 -27.65 -35.94 39.76
CA LEU A 23 -26.70 -37.04 39.94
C LEU A 23 -25.61 -37.12 38.86
N MET A 24 -25.70 -36.29 37.82
CA MET A 24 -24.68 -36.22 36.75
C MET A 24 -23.61 -35.15 36.97
N LEU A 25 -23.66 -34.37 38.04
CA LEU A 25 -22.72 -33.26 38.34
C LEU A 25 -21.62 -33.65 39.35
N SER A 26 -21.44 -34.91 39.72
CA SER A 26 -20.48 -35.32 40.74
C SER A 26 -19.38 -36.27 40.26
N ALA A 27 -19.09 -36.30 38.93
CA ALA A 27 -18.06 -37.18 38.41
C ALA A 27 -17.04 -36.41 37.57
N CYS A 28 -16.30 -35.50 38.15
CA CYS A 28 -15.02 -34.99 37.63
C CYS A 28 -14.13 -34.59 38.83
N SER A 29 -13.58 -35.56 39.54
CA SER A 29 -12.33 -35.39 40.25
C SER A 29 -11.32 -36.28 39.55
N SER A 30 -10.58 -35.71 38.62
CA SER A 30 -9.40 -36.29 38.02
C SER A 30 -8.15 -35.92 38.81
N PRO A 31 -7.14 -36.79 38.84
CA PRO A 31 -5.96 -36.63 39.68
C PRO A 31 -5.08 -35.48 39.15
N ASN A 32 -4.38 -34.83 40.07
CA ASN A 32 -3.33 -33.86 39.81
C ASN A 32 -2.40 -34.35 38.72
N ASN A 33 -2.59 -33.81 37.51
CA ASN A 33 -1.46 -33.56 36.61
C ASN A 33 -1.03 -32.12 36.91
N GLU A 34 0.22 -31.95 37.25
CA GLU A 34 0.92 -30.67 37.20
C GLU A 34 0.74 -30.14 35.79
N VAL A 35 -0.21 -29.21 35.61
CA VAL A 35 -0.30 -28.42 34.43
C VAL A 35 0.91 -27.49 34.52
N ASP A 36 1.89 -27.81 33.70
CA ASP A 36 2.94 -26.91 33.30
C ASP A 36 2.21 -25.59 32.94
N SER A 37 2.38 -24.60 33.80
CA SER A 37 1.91 -23.25 33.51
C SER A 37 2.86 -22.61 32.50
N SER A 38 2.85 -23.16 31.28
CA SER A 38 3.14 -22.32 30.13
C SER A 38 1.97 -21.33 30.09
N THR A 39 2.23 -20.10 30.44
CA THR A 39 1.38 -18.96 30.18
C THR A 39 1.07 -18.98 28.69
N ASN A 40 -0.14 -19.43 28.33
CA ASN A 40 -0.73 -19.12 27.05
C ASN A 40 -1.01 -17.59 27.14
N GLU A 41 0.00 -16.79 26.90
CA GLU A 41 -0.19 -15.42 26.47
C GLU A 41 -1.00 -15.54 25.19
N GLY A 42 -2.23 -14.98 25.21
CA GLY A 42 -3.16 -15.11 24.07
C GLY A 42 -2.49 -14.53 22.81
N THR A 43 -2.69 -15.20 21.66
CA THR A 43 -2.24 -14.69 20.37
C THR A 43 -2.73 -13.25 20.16
N ILE A 44 -1.83 -12.36 19.74
CA ILE A 44 -2.15 -10.98 19.38
C ILE A 44 -2.60 -11.02 17.93
N ASN A 45 -3.80 -10.52 17.64
CA ASN A 45 -4.32 -10.42 16.27
C ASN A 45 -4.27 -8.96 15.84
N LEU A 46 -3.58 -8.69 14.73
CA LEU A 46 -3.45 -7.36 14.13
C LEU A 46 -4.25 -7.28 12.83
N SER A 47 -5.20 -6.39 12.74
CA SER A 47 -5.91 -6.09 11.50
C SER A 47 -5.02 -5.23 10.58
N TYR A 48 -4.90 -5.64 9.29
CA TYR A 48 -4.11 -4.91 8.30
C TYR A 48 -4.95 -4.58 7.07
N ALA A 49 -5.27 -3.30 6.88
CA ALA A 49 -6.08 -2.80 5.77
C ALA A 49 -5.22 -2.32 4.60
N THR A 50 -5.59 -2.73 3.38
CA THR A 50 -5.03 -2.23 2.14
C THR A 50 -6.12 -1.86 1.15
N PHE A 51 -5.91 -0.82 0.33
CA PHE A 51 -6.87 -0.41 -0.70
C PHE A 51 -6.62 -1.05 -2.07
N PRO A 52 -5.38 -1.42 -2.49
CA PRO A 52 -5.13 -2.02 -3.80
C PRO A 52 -5.87 -3.37 -3.96
N PRO A 53 -6.27 -3.73 -5.20
CA PRO A 53 -6.90 -5.01 -5.49
C PRO A 53 -6.05 -6.21 -5.07
N PRO A 54 -6.67 -7.36 -4.72
CA PRO A 54 -5.94 -8.57 -4.41
C PRO A 54 -4.99 -8.98 -5.54
N GLY A 55 -3.78 -9.43 -5.18
CA GLY A 55 -2.78 -9.92 -6.15
C GLY A 55 -1.79 -8.86 -6.62
N THR A 56 -2.04 -7.57 -6.39
CA THR A 56 -1.09 -6.50 -6.70
C THR A 56 0.08 -6.49 -5.71
N PHE A 57 1.21 -5.92 -6.11
CA PHE A 57 2.45 -5.95 -5.33
C PHE A 57 2.33 -5.42 -3.89
N PRO A 58 1.49 -4.40 -3.55
CA PRO A 58 1.35 -3.99 -2.16
C PRO A 58 0.72 -5.07 -1.26
N ASN A 59 -0.16 -5.91 -1.83
CA ASN A 59 -0.74 -7.03 -1.08
C ASN A 59 0.24 -8.22 -0.98
N ILE A 60 1.14 -8.39 -1.95
CA ILE A 60 2.23 -9.37 -1.86
C ILE A 60 3.19 -8.95 -0.72
N GLN A 61 3.53 -7.66 -0.64
CA GLN A 61 4.32 -7.10 0.47
C GLN A 61 3.64 -7.36 1.82
N MET A 62 2.35 -7.02 1.95
CA MET A 62 1.57 -7.25 3.18
C MET A 62 1.61 -8.71 3.60
N ASN A 63 1.37 -9.64 2.68
CA ASN A 63 1.38 -11.07 2.96
C ASN A 63 2.77 -11.53 3.41
N LYS A 64 3.83 -11.06 2.75
CA LYS A 64 5.20 -11.41 3.11
C LYS A 64 5.57 -10.88 4.50
N TRP A 65 5.20 -9.63 4.80
CA TRP A 65 5.41 -9.04 6.12
C TRP A 65 4.66 -9.81 7.21
N ALA A 66 3.40 -10.16 6.98
CA ALA A 66 2.58 -10.93 7.91
C ALA A 66 3.18 -12.32 8.19
N GLU A 67 3.61 -13.03 7.14
CA GLU A 67 4.25 -14.33 7.24
C GLU A 67 5.56 -14.28 8.04
N GLU A 68 6.41 -13.28 7.79
CA GLU A 68 7.66 -13.10 8.52
C GLU A 68 7.44 -12.71 9.98
N LEU A 69 6.45 -11.84 10.27
CA LEU A 69 6.10 -11.47 11.63
C LEU A 69 5.60 -12.68 12.42
N GLU A 70 4.66 -13.46 11.87
CA GLU A 70 4.16 -14.69 12.50
C GLU A 70 5.30 -15.68 12.76
N LEU A 71 6.18 -15.90 11.78
CA LEU A 71 7.32 -16.81 11.89
C LEU A 71 8.31 -16.36 12.98
N ARG A 72 8.69 -15.08 13.02
CA ARG A 72 9.71 -14.54 13.94
C ARG A 72 9.18 -14.35 15.35
N THR A 73 7.86 -14.30 15.53
CA THR A 73 7.20 -14.26 16.83
C THR A 73 6.72 -15.63 17.32
N ASP A 74 7.14 -16.73 16.66
CA ASP A 74 6.71 -18.10 16.99
C ASP A 74 5.18 -18.24 17.08
N GLY A 75 4.43 -17.51 16.23
CA GLY A 75 2.95 -17.51 16.20
C GLY A 75 2.30 -16.76 17.37
N GLN A 76 3.02 -15.92 18.07
CA GLN A 76 2.44 -15.05 19.13
C GLN A 76 1.65 -13.89 18.53
N VAL A 77 1.98 -13.47 17.30
CA VAL A 77 1.27 -12.44 16.56
C VAL A 77 0.75 -13.04 15.25
N GLU A 78 -0.52 -12.85 14.98
CA GLU A 78 -1.19 -13.20 13.72
C GLU A 78 -1.74 -11.92 13.07
N VAL A 79 -1.82 -11.90 11.73
CA VAL A 79 -2.29 -10.76 10.97
C VAL A 79 -3.55 -11.11 10.19
N ASP A 80 -4.63 -10.35 10.41
CA ASP A 80 -5.88 -10.46 9.67
C ASP A 80 -5.90 -9.46 8.50
N PRO A 81 -5.74 -9.91 7.23
CA PRO A 81 -5.67 -9.03 6.07
C PRO A 81 -7.06 -8.56 5.60
N PHE A 82 -7.21 -7.26 5.33
CA PHE A 82 -8.38 -6.63 4.74
C PHE A 82 -7.97 -5.91 3.44
N VAL A 83 -8.13 -6.59 2.31
CA VAL A 83 -7.65 -6.12 1.00
C VAL A 83 -8.73 -5.45 0.15
N GLY A 84 -8.31 -4.68 -0.84
CA GLY A 84 -9.20 -4.10 -1.85
C GLY A 84 -10.18 -3.08 -1.31
N GLY A 85 -9.81 -2.30 -0.30
CA GLY A 85 -10.68 -1.29 0.30
C GLY A 85 -11.84 -1.87 1.13
N SER A 86 -11.79 -3.16 1.50
CA SER A 86 -12.91 -3.83 2.19
C SER A 86 -13.16 -3.31 3.61
N LEU A 87 -12.15 -2.74 4.28
CA LEU A 87 -12.26 -2.16 5.62
C LEU A 87 -12.08 -0.63 5.56
N LEU A 88 -11.06 -0.15 4.86
CA LEU A 88 -10.72 1.26 4.67
C LEU A 88 -10.37 1.51 3.20
N GLU A 89 -10.91 2.58 2.63
CA GLU A 89 -10.60 3.03 1.27
C GLU A 89 -9.32 3.88 1.24
N ALA A 90 -8.76 4.09 0.04
CA ALA A 90 -7.54 4.89 -0.14
C ALA A 90 -7.61 6.28 0.50
N SER A 91 -8.76 6.95 0.40
CA SER A 91 -8.96 8.34 0.86
C SER A 91 -9.18 8.50 2.37
N ASN A 92 -9.33 7.41 3.12
CA ASN A 92 -9.59 7.47 4.56
C ASN A 92 -8.70 6.52 5.38
N MET A 93 -7.64 6.01 4.77
CA MET A 93 -6.77 5.01 5.40
C MET A 93 -6.13 5.51 6.69
N LEU A 94 -5.44 6.64 6.65
CA LEU A 94 -4.75 7.19 7.82
C LEU A 94 -5.72 7.57 8.94
N ASP A 95 -6.84 8.19 8.59
CA ASP A 95 -7.87 8.56 9.57
C ASP A 95 -8.50 7.32 10.22
N GLY A 96 -8.70 6.25 9.44
CA GLY A 96 -9.21 4.97 9.92
C GLY A 96 -8.25 4.26 10.86
N VAL A 97 -6.95 4.25 10.56
CA VAL A 97 -5.92 3.69 11.44
C VAL A 97 -5.80 4.52 12.72
N SER A 98 -5.77 5.86 12.62
CA SER A 98 -5.75 6.74 13.79
C SER A 98 -6.97 6.53 14.70
N ALA A 99 -8.14 6.29 14.13
CA ALA A 99 -9.37 6.01 14.86
C ALA A 99 -9.49 4.57 15.40
N GLY A 100 -8.51 3.68 15.10
CA GLY A 100 -8.52 2.27 15.53
C GLY A 100 -9.54 1.41 14.78
N VAL A 101 -9.93 1.78 13.55
CA VAL A 101 -10.75 0.92 12.68
C VAL A 101 -9.94 -0.25 12.14
N SER A 102 -8.65 -0.01 11.89
CA SER A 102 -7.64 -1.02 11.59
C SER A 102 -6.40 -0.73 12.44
N ASP A 103 -5.68 -1.77 12.86
CA ASP A 103 -4.43 -1.61 13.61
C ASP A 103 -3.30 -1.15 12.69
N ILE A 104 -3.28 -1.66 11.46
CA ILE A 104 -2.29 -1.34 10.43
C ILE A 104 -3.03 -0.93 9.15
N GLY A 105 -2.45 0.01 8.41
CA GLY A 105 -3.00 0.43 7.13
C GLY A 105 -1.91 0.84 6.15
N LEU A 106 -2.14 0.53 4.87
CA LEU A 106 -1.29 0.95 3.77
C LEU A 106 -1.95 2.13 3.05
N THR A 107 -1.25 3.25 2.99
CA THR A 107 -1.66 4.41 2.18
C THR A 107 -0.65 4.72 1.07
N ALA A 108 -1.10 5.41 0.03
CA ALA A 108 -0.20 6.07 -0.92
C ALA A 108 -0.27 7.59 -0.70
N THR A 109 0.88 8.24 -0.57
CA THR A 109 0.99 9.67 -0.26
C THR A 109 0.26 10.55 -1.26
N THR A 110 0.20 10.14 -2.52
CA THR A 110 -0.52 10.82 -3.61
C THR A 110 -2.05 10.87 -3.43
N TYR A 111 -2.63 10.04 -2.54
CA TYR A 111 -4.07 10.10 -2.17
C TYR A 111 -4.36 11.02 -0.98
N GLU A 112 -3.31 11.61 -0.39
CA GLU A 112 -3.39 12.52 0.76
C GLU A 112 -2.83 13.92 0.38
N PRO A 113 -3.42 14.65 -0.58
CA PRO A 113 -2.84 15.87 -1.15
C PRO A 113 -2.50 16.91 -0.08
N GLY A 114 -1.24 17.40 -0.11
CA GLY A 114 -0.74 18.42 0.82
C GLY A 114 -0.42 17.92 2.23
N ARG A 115 -0.60 16.63 2.51
CA ARG A 115 -0.26 16.05 3.81
C ARG A 115 1.23 15.74 3.95
N PHE A 116 1.92 15.49 2.84
CA PHE A 116 3.31 15.05 2.81
C PHE A 116 4.23 15.97 1.96
N PRO A 117 4.37 17.26 2.28
CA PRO A 117 5.08 18.21 1.42
C PRO A 117 6.54 17.84 1.12
N LEU A 118 7.26 17.21 2.06
CA LEU A 118 8.62 16.73 1.81
C LEU A 118 8.63 15.52 0.87
N LEU A 119 7.71 14.58 1.03
CA LEU A 119 7.65 13.40 0.16
C LEU A 119 7.22 13.76 -1.27
N GLU A 120 6.44 14.85 -1.46
CA GLU A 120 6.13 15.37 -2.78
C GLU A 120 7.40 15.73 -3.58
N ILE A 121 8.51 16.10 -2.91
CA ILE A 121 9.80 16.33 -3.55
C ILE A 121 10.37 15.02 -4.13
N ALA A 122 10.30 13.93 -3.37
CA ALA A 122 10.77 12.62 -3.80
C ALA A 122 9.86 11.99 -4.88
N GLU A 123 8.56 12.32 -4.89
CA GLU A 123 7.62 11.84 -5.92
C GLU A 123 7.83 12.48 -7.30
N ALA A 124 8.47 13.65 -7.37
CA ALA A 124 8.78 14.31 -8.63
C ALA A 124 9.81 13.52 -9.45
N PRO A 125 9.89 13.75 -10.77
CA PRO A 125 10.94 13.17 -11.59
C PRO A 125 12.32 13.49 -11.02
N SER A 126 13.05 12.48 -10.54
CA SER A 126 14.32 12.63 -9.81
C SER A 126 15.43 11.74 -10.34
N GLY A 127 15.17 11.00 -11.44
CA GLY A 127 16.16 10.12 -12.06
C GLY A 127 16.26 8.73 -11.40
N TYR A 128 15.21 8.27 -10.71
CA TYR A 128 15.13 6.87 -10.28
C TYR A 128 15.20 5.92 -11.47
N GLN A 129 15.90 4.79 -11.30
CA GLN A 129 16.09 3.81 -12.37
C GLN A 129 15.08 2.67 -12.27
N ASP A 130 14.73 2.25 -11.05
CA ASP A 130 13.89 1.09 -10.77
C ASP A 130 13.19 1.22 -9.41
N ALA A 131 12.37 0.23 -9.06
CA ALA A 131 11.62 0.19 -7.82
C ALA A 131 12.48 -0.21 -6.61
N GLU A 132 13.56 -0.96 -6.80
CA GLU A 132 14.47 -1.30 -5.71
C GLU A 132 15.16 -0.03 -5.18
N ILE A 133 15.68 0.81 -6.07
CA ILE A 133 16.32 2.07 -5.71
C ILE A 133 15.31 3.03 -5.07
N SER A 134 14.17 3.25 -5.73
CA SER A 134 13.16 4.19 -5.22
C SER A 134 12.63 3.78 -3.85
N SER A 135 12.41 2.48 -3.61
CA SER A 135 11.94 1.97 -2.32
C SER A 135 12.94 2.20 -1.20
N GLN A 136 14.22 1.89 -1.43
CA GLN A 136 15.27 2.09 -0.41
C GLN A 136 15.50 3.58 -0.11
N VAL A 137 15.54 4.42 -1.16
CA VAL A 137 15.67 5.88 -1.01
C VAL A 137 14.54 6.45 -0.18
N VAL A 138 13.29 6.12 -0.53
CA VAL A 138 12.11 6.62 0.18
C VAL A 138 12.07 6.14 1.63
N ASN A 139 12.44 4.89 1.88
CA ASN A 139 12.48 4.34 3.23
C ASN A 139 13.51 5.07 4.11
N ASP A 140 14.74 5.29 3.60
CA ASP A 140 15.76 6.05 4.32
C ASP A 140 15.32 7.52 4.55
N LEU A 141 14.69 8.19 3.56
CA LEU A 141 14.19 9.55 3.71
C LEU A 141 13.10 9.68 4.78
N ILE A 142 12.14 8.76 4.80
CA ILE A 142 11.08 8.74 5.81
C ILE A 142 11.66 8.49 7.21
N GLU A 143 12.65 7.60 7.33
CA GLU A 143 13.33 7.33 8.61
C GLU A 143 14.15 8.53 9.09
N GLU A 144 14.89 9.20 8.20
CA GLU A 144 15.78 10.31 8.53
C GLU A 144 15.01 11.61 8.85
N PHE A 145 13.98 11.94 8.06
CA PHE A 145 13.24 13.21 8.20
C PHE A 145 11.98 13.09 9.07
N SER A 146 11.49 11.89 9.32
CA SER A 146 10.32 11.63 10.18
C SER A 146 9.18 12.63 9.96
N PRO A 147 8.50 12.64 8.79
CA PRO A 147 7.49 13.66 8.48
C PRO A 147 6.44 13.84 9.58
N ASP A 148 6.18 15.08 9.99
CA ASP A 148 5.22 15.43 11.06
C ASP A 148 3.84 14.77 10.85
N SER A 149 3.44 14.56 9.60
CA SER A 149 2.18 13.90 9.25
C SER A 149 2.12 12.42 9.64
N LEU A 150 3.25 11.81 10.01
CA LEU A 150 3.36 10.44 10.50
C LEU A 150 3.65 10.36 12.00
N GLU A 151 3.75 11.50 12.72
CA GLU A 151 4.10 11.55 14.15
C GLU A 151 3.12 10.75 15.04
N ASP A 152 1.84 10.71 14.65
CA ASP A 152 0.79 9.99 15.38
C ASP A 152 0.76 8.48 15.08
N PHE A 153 1.72 7.96 14.30
CA PHE A 153 1.78 6.58 13.87
C PHE A 153 3.17 5.97 14.07
N LYS A 154 3.21 4.65 14.20
CA LYS A 154 4.43 3.89 13.94
C LYS A 154 4.50 3.56 12.45
N VAL A 155 5.55 4.01 11.78
CA VAL A 155 5.85 3.54 10.42
C VAL A 155 6.37 2.11 10.50
N VAL A 156 5.66 1.18 9.86
CA VAL A 156 6.00 -0.24 9.81
C VAL A 156 6.99 -0.52 8.70
N THR A 157 6.75 0.05 7.52
CA THR A 157 7.65 0.06 6.37
C THR A 157 7.18 1.12 5.37
N SER A 158 8.03 1.45 4.41
CA SER A 158 7.68 2.27 3.26
C SER A 158 8.42 1.78 2.02
N PHE A 159 7.83 1.98 0.86
CA PHE A 159 8.38 1.57 -0.42
C PHE A 159 7.78 2.44 -1.53
N ALA A 160 8.33 2.33 -2.73
CA ALA A 160 7.84 3.10 -3.86
C ALA A 160 7.76 2.24 -5.13
N THR A 161 7.08 2.78 -6.15
CA THR A 161 7.09 2.16 -7.49
C THR A 161 8.37 2.51 -8.24
N ASP A 162 8.61 1.82 -9.38
CA ASP A 162 9.43 2.37 -10.44
C ASP A 162 8.85 3.72 -10.93
N PRO A 163 9.57 4.49 -11.74
CA PRO A 163 8.99 5.65 -12.40
C PRO A 163 7.71 5.30 -13.14
N SER A 164 6.75 6.19 -13.09
CA SER A 164 5.49 6.06 -13.83
C SER A 164 5.72 6.35 -15.31
N TYR A 165 5.02 5.63 -16.17
CA TYR A 165 5.04 5.80 -17.62
C TYR A 165 3.63 6.07 -18.15
N ILE A 166 3.53 6.78 -19.26
CA ILE A 166 2.25 7.00 -19.93
C ILE A 166 1.85 5.71 -20.67
N GLN A 167 0.73 5.16 -20.29
CA GLN A 167 0.09 3.99 -20.89
C GLN A 167 -1.16 4.45 -21.61
N SER A 168 -1.15 4.53 -22.94
CA SER A 168 -2.18 5.25 -23.68
C SER A 168 -2.87 4.40 -24.73
N ILE A 169 -4.09 4.83 -25.10
CA ILE A 169 -4.92 4.22 -26.15
C ILE A 169 -4.40 4.62 -27.55
N ASN A 170 -3.92 5.85 -27.69
CA ASN A 170 -3.32 6.39 -28.90
C ASN A 170 -1.81 6.55 -28.68
N PRO A 171 -0.97 6.48 -29.72
CA PRO A 171 0.47 6.68 -29.58
C PRO A 171 0.75 8.13 -29.14
N ILE A 172 1.61 8.27 -28.11
CA ILE A 172 2.11 9.55 -27.60
C ILE A 172 3.62 9.49 -27.67
N SER A 173 4.21 10.23 -28.58
CA SER A 173 5.66 10.31 -28.81
C SER A 173 6.19 11.74 -28.98
N SER A 174 5.32 12.74 -28.76
CA SER A 174 5.65 14.15 -28.82
C SER A 174 4.76 14.99 -27.92
N LEU A 175 5.18 16.24 -27.59
CA LEU A 175 4.32 17.18 -26.85
C LEU A 175 3.05 17.53 -27.62
N GLU A 176 3.09 17.47 -28.95
CA GLU A 176 1.91 17.67 -29.78
C GLU A 176 0.90 16.54 -29.65
N ASP A 177 1.34 15.28 -29.45
CA ASP A 177 0.46 14.13 -29.26
C ASP A 177 -0.22 14.13 -27.88
N ILE A 178 0.48 14.63 -26.85
CA ILE A 178 -0.05 14.66 -25.48
C ILE A 178 -0.98 15.85 -25.23
N GLU A 179 -0.95 16.89 -26.09
CA GLU A 179 -1.71 18.13 -25.90
C GLU A 179 -3.21 17.86 -25.78
N GLY A 180 -3.76 18.09 -24.59
CA GLY A 180 -5.19 17.96 -24.29
C GLY A 180 -5.69 16.52 -24.08
N GLU A 181 -4.83 15.49 -24.20
CA GLU A 181 -5.18 14.11 -23.85
C GLU A 181 -5.62 14.01 -22.38
N GLN A 182 -6.69 13.29 -22.11
CA GLN A 182 -7.19 13.07 -20.76
C GLN A 182 -6.43 11.90 -20.12
N LEU A 183 -5.36 12.21 -19.43
CA LEU A 183 -4.50 11.19 -18.81
C LEU A 183 -4.79 11.08 -17.31
N ARG A 184 -5.11 9.88 -16.87
CA ARG A 184 -5.25 9.61 -15.44
C ARG A 184 -3.88 9.61 -14.77
N ILE A 185 -3.81 10.28 -13.64
CA ILE A 185 -2.68 10.22 -12.72
C ILE A 185 -3.21 10.34 -11.28
N SER A 186 -2.43 9.91 -10.28
CA SER A 186 -2.75 10.18 -8.87
C SER A 186 -2.72 11.69 -8.59
N GLY A 187 -3.72 12.20 -7.84
CA GLY A 187 -3.97 13.63 -7.72
C GLY A 187 -2.80 14.47 -7.19
N GLY A 188 -2.00 13.92 -6.26
CA GLY A 188 -0.86 14.64 -5.67
C GLY A 188 0.27 15.00 -6.65
N VAL A 189 0.37 14.30 -7.78
CA VAL A 189 1.43 14.49 -8.78
C VAL A 189 0.91 14.97 -10.15
N SER A 190 -0.32 15.45 -10.22
CA SER A 190 -0.99 15.81 -11.47
C SER A 190 -0.32 16.95 -12.24
N SER A 191 0.42 17.83 -11.57
CA SER A 191 1.11 18.97 -12.20
C SER A 191 2.09 18.56 -13.30
N VAL A 192 2.70 17.37 -13.24
CA VAL A 192 3.61 16.88 -14.28
C VAL A 192 2.90 16.78 -15.63
N LEU A 193 1.66 16.33 -15.65
CA LEU A 193 0.88 16.23 -16.89
C LEU A 193 0.41 17.60 -17.38
N GLU A 194 0.10 18.54 -16.48
CA GLU A 194 -0.23 19.92 -16.84
C GLU A 194 0.96 20.62 -17.52
N ASP A 195 2.17 20.43 -16.97
CA ASP A 195 3.40 20.99 -17.52
C ASP A 195 3.74 20.41 -18.90
N LEU A 196 3.41 19.13 -19.14
CA LEU A 196 3.53 18.50 -20.47
C LEU A 196 2.39 18.86 -21.44
N GLY A 197 1.34 19.57 -21.00
CA GLY A 197 0.22 19.99 -21.84
C GLY A 197 -0.97 19.04 -21.88
N ALA A 198 -0.97 17.96 -21.12
CA ALA A 198 -2.12 17.06 -20.99
C ALA A 198 -3.21 17.65 -20.10
N SER A 199 -4.36 16.98 -20.09
CA SER A 199 -5.49 17.24 -19.18
C SER A 199 -5.55 16.16 -18.09
N PRO A 200 -4.95 16.38 -16.91
CA PRO A 200 -4.89 15.35 -15.88
C PRO A 200 -6.27 15.04 -15.29
N VAL A 201 -6.55 13.76 -15.08
CA VAL A 201 -7.76 13.25 -14.42
C VAL A 201 -7.35 12.50 -13.16
N GLY A 202 -7.59 13.12 -12.00
CA GLY A 202 -7.32 12.50 -10.69
C GLY A 202 -8.44 11.51 -10.32
N LEU A 203 -8.13 10.22 -10.30
CA LEU A 203 -9.04 9.19 -9.83
C LEU A 203 -8.26 7.99 -9.25
N PRO A 204 -8.86 7.20 -8.34
CA PRO A 204 -8.25 5.99 -7.80
C PRO A 204 -7.91 4.98 -8.90
N GLN A 205 -6.84 4.19 -8.68
CA GLN A 205 -6.31 3.26 -9.68
C GLN A 205 -7.32 2.17 -10.07
N ASP A 206 -8.15 1.71 -9.14
CA ASP A 206 -9.19 0.69 -9.37
C ASP A 206 -10.28 1.13 -10.36
N GLN A 207 -10.46 2.45 -10.59
CA GLN A 207 -11.42 3.00 -11.54
C GLN A 207 -10.85 3.16 -12.97
N VAL A 208 -9.55 2.93 -13.15
CA VAL A 208 -8.88 3.14 -14.45
C VAL A 208 -9.44 2.23 -15.55
N PRO A 209 -9.61 0.90 -15.35
CA PRO A 209 -10.09 0.03 -16.41
C PRO A 209 -11.45 0.44 -16.97
N GLU A 210 -12.40 0.81 -16.11
CA GLU A 210 -13.72 1.27 -16.52
C GLU A 210 -13.65 2.63 -17.22
N SER A 211 -12.82 3.56 -16.70
CA SER A 211 -12.65 4.90 -17.25
C SER A 211 -12.01 4.88 -18.64
N MET A 212 -11.03 4.00 -18.89
CA MET A 212 -10.46 3.77 -20.21
C MET A 212 -11.48 3.12 -21.16
N GLN A 213 -12.19 2.10 -20.71
CA GLN A 213 -13.20 1.41 -21.51
C GLN A 213 -14.32 2.36 -21.97
N THR A 214 -14.74 3.28 -21.12
CA THR A 214 -15.79 4.26 -21.42
C THR A 214 -15.27 5.54 -22.07
N ARG A 215 -13.96 5.63 -22.33
CA ARG A 215 -13.29 6.81 -22.93
C ARG A 215 -13.46 8.09 -22.10
N VAL A 216 -13.52 7.96 -20.79
CA VAL A 216 -13.44 9.09 -19.85
C VAL A 216 -11.99 9.56 -19.74
N ILE A 217 -11.05 8.63 -19.91
CA ILE A 217 -9.61 8.90 -20.00
C ILE A 217 -9.04 8.24 -21.27
N ASP A 218 -8.01 8.84 -21.83
CA ASP A 218 -7.30 8.40 -23.04
C ASP A 218 -6.05 7.56 -22.68
N GLY A 219 -5.63 7.61 -21.41
CA GLY A 219 -4.50 6.85 -20.91
C GLY A 219 -4.39 6.95 -19.38
N ASN A 220 -3.38 6.25 -18.86
CA ASN A 220 -3.05 6.17 -17.45
C ASN A 220 -1.56 6.39 -17.25
N VAL A 221 -1.18 7.13 -16.23
CA VAL A 221 0.22 7.31 -15.81
C VAL A 221 0.41 6.57 -14.50
N SER A 222 1.22 5.53 -14.54
CA SER A 222 1.50 4.65 -13.42
C SER A 222 2.71 3.76 -13.71
N SER A 223 3.13 3.00 -12.73
CA SER A 223 4.06 1.89 -12.87
C SER A 223 3.55 0.84 -13.88
N ARG A 224 4.46 0.11 -14.52
CA ARG A 224 4.14 -0.68 -15.74
C ARG A 224 3.51 -2.04 -15.45
N GLU A 225 3.66 -2.60 -14.26
CA GLU A 225 3.07 -3.90 -13.90
C GLU A 225 1.55 -3.91 -14.02
N ILE A 226 0.90 -2.74 -13.86
CA ILE A 226 -0.56 -2.65 -13.93
C ILE A 226 -1.13 -2.97 -15.31
N LEU A 227 -0.32 -2.93 -16.37
CA LEU A 227 -0.70 -3.42 -17.69
C LEU A 227 -1.21 -4.86 -17.59
N MET A 228 -0.53 -5.67 -16.79
CA MET A 228 -0.90 -7.07 -16.54
C MET A 228 -1.87 -7.18 -15.36
N ASP A 229 -1.56 -6.63 -14.20
CA ASP A 229 -2.33 -6.78 -12.96
C ASP A 229 -3.79 -6.32 -13.08
N MET A 230 -4.03 -5.26 -13.85
CA MET A 230 -5.34 -4.71 -14.11
C MET A 230 -5.85 -4.97 -15.53
N ASN A 231 -5.12 -5.80 -16.28
CA ASN A 231 -5.44 -6.14 -17.68
C ASN A 231 -5.61 -4.89 -18.57
N LEU A 232 -4.82 -3.84 -18.32
CA LEU A 232 -4.90 -2.58 -19.05
C LEU A 232 -4.31 -2.69 -20.46
N ALA A 233 -3.38 -3.61 -20.71
CA ALA A 233 -2.79 -3.85 -22.04
C ALA A 233 -3.83 -4.11 -23.13
N ASN A 234 -5.02 -4.63 -22.77
CA ASN A 234 -6.15 -4.77 -23.69
C ASN A 234 -6.73 -3.44 -24.19
N GLN A 235 -6.37 -2.32 -23.57
CA GLN A 235 -6.91 -0.99 -23.84
C GLN A 235 -5.81 0.01 -24.13
N ALA A 236 -4.73 0.00 -23.35
CA ALA A 236 -3.53 0.80 -23.54
C ALA A 236 -2.58 0.06 -24.52
N GLY A 237 -2.66 0.39 -25.79
CA GLY A 237 -1.81 -0.22 -26.81
C GLY A 237 -0.40 0.35 -26.87
N TYR A 238 -0.09 1.41 -26.15
CA TYR A 238 1.17 2.11 -26.21
C TYR A 238 1.70 2.47 -24.82
N VAL A 239 3.01 2.38 -24.64
CA VAL A 239 3.75 2.89 -23.49
C VAL A 239 4.78 3.89 -23.99
N THR A 240 4.72 5.14 -23.55
CA THR A 240 5.75 6.13 -23.83
C THR A 240 6.92 5.90 -22.87
N ASP A 241 8.09 5.58 -23.42
CA ASP A 241 9.31 5.28 -22.67
C ASP A 241 9.99 6.57 -22.19
N TYR A 242 9.31 7.26 -21.28
CA TYR A 242 9.80 8.47 -20.63
C TYR A 242 9.40 8.43 -19.15
N PRO A 243 10.37 8.30 -18.21
CA PRO A 243 10.10 8.15 -16.80
C PRO A 243 9.60 9.45 -16.19
N LEU A 244 8.50 9.38 -15.43
CA LEU A 244 7.88 10.52 -14.77
C LEU A 244 8.02 10.41 -13.24
N THR A 245 6.92 10.40 -12.55
CA THR A 245 6.83 10.40 -11.08
C THR A 245 6.90 8.99 -10.51
N ILE A 246 7.25 8.86 -9.23
CA ILE A 246 7.03 7.62 -8.48
C ILE A 246 5.78 7.74 -7.61
N THR A 247 5.26 6.60 -7.13
CA THR A 247 4.23 6.56 -6.09
C THR A 247 4.83 6.00 -4.81
N ILE A 248 4.74 6.77 -3.73
CA ILE A 248 5.24 6.37 -2.41
C ILE A 248 4.12 5.73 -1.61
N PHE A 249 4.36 4.54 -1.10
CA PHE A 249 3.51 3.82 -0.17
C PHE A 249 4.10 3.86 1.25
N VAL A 250 3.23 4.10 2.22
CA VAL A 250 3.61 4.07 3.64
C VAL A 250 2.67 3.12 4.36
N VAL A 251 3.24 2.19 5.10
CA VAL A 251 2.52 1.29 5.99
C VAL A 251 2.64 1.85 7.39
N VAL A 252 1.52 2.16 7.99
CA VAL A 252 1.44 2.74 9.34
C VAL A 252 0.67 1.84 10.29
N MET A 253 1.09 1.82 11.55
CA MET A 253 0.37 1.18 12.65
C MET A 253 -0.14 2.27 13.60
N ASN A 254 -1.33 2.06 14.16
CA ASN A 254 -1.89 2.90 15.21
C ASN A 254 -0.90 2.98 16.38
N GLN A 255 -0.59 4.20 16.84
CA GLN A 255 0.42 4.43 17.88
C GLN A 255 0.08 3.73 19.21
N GLN A 256 -1.20 3.69 19.59
CA GLN A 256 -1.60 3.00 20.82
C GLN A 256 -1.40 1.48 20.71
N VAL A 257 -1.74 0.89 19.56
CA VAL A 257 -1.49 -0.53 19.31
C VAL A 257 -0.01 -0.83 19.39
N TRP A 258 0.84 -0.02 18.75
CA TRP A 258 2.29 -0.13 18.85
C TRP A 258 2.80 -0.09 20.29
N GLU A 259 2.32 0.84 21.12
CA GLU A 259 2.75 0.97 22.50
C GLU A 259 2.41 -0.25 23.36
N GLU A 260 1.28 -0.92 23.06
CA GLU A 260 0.79 -2.10 23.77
C GLU A 260 1.48 -3.41 23.36
N LEU A 261 2.24 -3.43 22.22
CA LEU A 261 2.97 -4.63 21.79
C LEU A 261 4.12 -4.98 22.74
N PRO A 262 4.47 -6.27 22.89
CA PRO A 262 5.66 -6.72 23.57
C PRO A 262 6.95 -6.16 22.93
N ASP A 263 8.00 -5.95 23.72
CA ASP A 263 9.25 -5.36 23.24
C ASP A 263 9.94 -6.23 22.17
N ASP A 264 9.91 -7.54 22.31
CA ASP A 264 10.45 -8.51 21.33
C ASP A 264 9.68 -8.47 19.99
N THR A 265 8.35 -8.28 20.03
CA THR A 265 7.54 -8.07 18.83
C THR A 265 7.90 -6.74 18.14
N LYS A 266 8.12 -5.68 18.92
CA LYS A 266 8.56 -4.37 18.38
C LYS A 266 9.91 -4.48 17.67
N GLU A 267 10.87 -5.21 18.25
CA GLU A 267 12.17 -5.45 17.63
C GLU A 267 12.02 -6.16 16.27
N VAL A 268 11.17 -7.18 16.18
CA VAL A 268 10.88 -7.87 14.91
C VAL A 268 10.26 -6.93 13.87
N ILE A 269 9.30 -6.09 14.27
CA ILE A 269 8.66 -5.12 13.34
C ILE A 269 9.69 -4.09 12.86
N ASP A 270 10.58 -3.62 13.73
CA ASP A 270 11.63 -2.67 13.36
C ASP A 270 12.67 -3.28 12.40
N GLU A 271 13.03 -4.55 12.59
CA GLU A 271 13.91 -5.29 11.67
C GLU A 271 13.25 -5.46 10.29
N LEU A 272 11.96 -5.77 10.25
CA LEU A 272 11.20 -5.97 9.01
C LEU A 272 11.04 -4.68 8.19
N ASN A 273 11.21 -3.49 8.75
CA ASN A 273 11.01 -2.22 8.05
C ASN A 273 11.83 -2.17 6.75
N LYS A 274 13.14 -2.21 6.85
CA LYS A 274 14.06 -2.11 5.68
C LYS A 274 14.02 -3.37 4.81
N GLU A 275 13.89 -4.55 5.45
CA GLU A 275 13.80 -5.81 4.71
C GLU A 275 12.58 -5.82 3.76
N MET A 276 11.44 -5.30 4.20
CA MET A 276 10.24 -5.26 3.38
C MET A 276 10.28 -4.18 2.32
N SER A 277 10.94 -3.06 2.57
CA SER A 277 11.19 -2.04 1.55
C SER A 277 12.02 -2.62 0.40
N LEU A 278 13.14 -3.26 0.70
CA LEU A 278 14.00 -3.92 -0.28
C LEU A 278 13.27 -5.06 -1.01
N PHE A 279 12.60 -5.95 -0.25
CA PHE A 279 11.83 -7.04 -0.84
C PHE A 279 10.79 -6.54 -1.84
N THR A 280 10.08 -5.45 -1.48
CA THR A 280 9.00 -4.92 -2.33
C THR A 280 9.54 -4.34 -3.63
N GLY A 281 10.64 -3.58 -3.56
CA GLY A 281 11.29 -3.03 -4.75
C GLY A 281 11.76 -4.14 -5.69
N GLN A 282 12.53 -5.12 -5.18
CA GLN A 282 13.02 -6.26 -5.97
C GLN A 282 11.89 -7.11 -6.57
N TYR A 283 10.82 -7.35 -5.80
CA TYR A 283 9.66 -8.06 -6.32
C TYR A 283 9.01 -7.30 -7.46
N LEU A 284 8.83 -5.99 -7.29
CA LEU A 284 8.17 -5.15 -8.29
C LEU A 284 8.98 -5.06 -9.59
N ASP A 285 10.30 -4.91 -9.51
CA ASP A 285 11.16 -4.88 -10.70
C ASP A 285 11.04 -6.18 -11.52
N GLY A 286 11.14 -7.34 -10.86
CA GLY A 286 10.94 -8.63 -11.54
C GLY A 286 9.53 -8.79 -12.13
N HIS A 287 8.51 -8.29 -11.44
CA HIS A 287 7.12 -8.35 -11.91
C HIS A 287 6.85 -7.39 -13.09
N ILE A 288 7.51 -6.23 -13.12
CA ILE A 288 7.47 -5.31 -14.26
C ILE A 288 8.08 -5.97 -15.51
N GLU A 289 9.22 -6.66 -15.39
CA GLU A 289 9.81 -7.37 -16.50
C GLU A 289 8.82 -8.39 -17.10
N GLU A 290 8.17 -9.19 -16.25
CA GLU A 290 7.14 -10.15 -16.67
C GLU A 290 5.94 -9.46 -17.32
N ALA A 291 5.46 -8.34 -16.76
CA ALA A 291 4.31 -7.62 -17.27
C ALA A 291 4.58 -6.98 -18.63
N MET A 292 5.78 -6.44 -18.83
CA MET A 292 6.19 -5.84 -20.10
C MET A 292 6.37 -6.91 -21.18
N GLU A 293 7.06 -8.03 -20.90
CA GLU A 293 7.18 -9.14 -21.84
C GLU A 293 5.80 -9.68 -22.25
N TRP A 294 4.91 -9.89 -21.29
CA TRP A 294 3.55 -10.32 -21.58
C TRP A 294 2.75 -9.28 -22.40
N GLY A 295 2.87 -7.99 -22.07
CA GLY A 295 2.21 -6.90 -22.80
C GLY A 295 2.63 -6.83 -24.26
N GLU A 296 3.93 -6.91 -24.55
CA GLU A 296 4.47 -6.88 -25.91
C GLU A 296 4.16 -8.16 -26.68
N GLU A 297 4.43 -9.34 -26.11
CA GLU A 297 4.31 -10.60 -26.81
C GLU A 297 2.86 -11.10 -26.98
N SER A 298 2.00 -10.88 -25.96
CA SER A 298 0.66 -11.45 -25.91
C SER A 298 -0.44 -10.47 -26.29
N GLU A 299 -0.27 -9.18 -25.93
CA GLU A 299 -1.30 -8.16 -26.12
C GLU A 299 -0.93 -7.15 -27.23
N GLY A 300 0.34 -7.14 -27.66
CA GLY A 300 0.82 -6.30 -28.76
C GLY A 300 1.01 -4.83 -28.35
N VAL A 301 1.35 -4.58 -27.09
CA VAL A 301 1.72 -3.24 -26.59
C VAL A 301 2.99 -2.78 -27.31
N GLU A 302 2.99 -1.57 -27.82
CA GLU A 302 4.17 -0.93 -28.43
C GLU A 302 4.82 0.04 -27.46
N ILE A 303 6.15 -0.10 -27.29
CA ILE A 303 6.96 0.84 -26.50
C ILE A 303 7.44 1.94 -27.43
N LEU A 304 7.11 3.19 -27.11
CA LEU A 304 7.42 4.37 -27.91
C LEU A 304 8.57 5.15 -27.26
N SER A 305 9.75 5.11 -27.84
CA SER A 305 10.86 5.95 -27.42
C SER A 305 10.72 7.35 -28.02
N LEU A 306 11.03 8.37 -27.23
CA LEU A 306 11.18 9.74 -27.73
C LEU A 306 12.49 9.87 -28.51
N ASP A 307 12.55 10.74 -29.51
CA ASP A 307 13.84 11.10 -30.11
C ASP A 307 14.58 12.13 -29.24
N ASP A 308 15.90 12.24 -29.40
CA ASP A 308 16.75 13.11 -28.55
C ASP A 308 16.23 14.57 -28.46
N GLY A 309 15.61 15.06 -29.52
CA GLY A 309 15.10 16.44 -29.55
C GLY A 309 13.76 16.57 -28.85
N GLU A 310 12.96 15.52 -28.86
CA GLU A 310 11.69 15.46 -28.14
C GLU A 310 11.90 15.23 -26.64
N GLU A 311 12.85 14.38 -26.28
CA GLU A 311 13.24 14.17 -24.89
C GLU A 311 13.70 15.49 -24.25
N GLU A 312 14.58 16.28 -24.92
CA GLU A 312 14.97 17.61 -24.45
C GLU A 312 13.76 18.55 -24.27
N ARG A 313 12.75 18.47 -25.14
CA ARG A 313 11.53 19.29 -25.00
C ARG A 313 10.70 18.90 -23.78
N TRP A 314 10.59 17.60 -23.49
CA TRP A 314 9.91 17.09 -22.32
C TRP A 314 10.66 17.46 -21.04
N ASP A 315 11.98 17.31 -21.01
CA ASP A 315 12.82 17.74 -19.88
C ASP A 315 12.63 19.23 -19.57
N ASN A 316 12.65 20.08 -20.63
CA ASN A 316 12.42 21.52 -20.46
C ASN A 316 11.00 21.85 -19.98
N ALA A 317 9.99 21.05 -20.33
CA ALA A 317 8.61 21.29 -19.90
C ALA A 317 8.42 21.02 -18.41
N ILE A 318 9.12 20.03 -17.84
CA ILE A 318 9.05 19.70 -16.41
C ILE A 318 10.20 20.32 -15.60
N GLU A 319 11.10 21.09 -16.27
CA GLU A 319 12.16 21.84 -15.57
C GLU A 319 11.55 22.78 -14.52
N GLY A 320 12.15 22.82 -13.33
CA GLY A 320 11.66 23.65 -12.22
C GLY A 320 10.59 23.02 -11.34
N MET A 321 10.06 21.84 -11.68
CA MET A 321 9.07 21.16 -10.86
C MET A 321 9.63 20.80 -9.47
N GLN A 322 10.84 20.31 -9.42
CA GLN A 322 11.54 20.01 -8.17
C GLN A 322 11.69 21.26 -7.31
N GLU A 323 12.19 22.36 -7.88
CA GLU A 323 12.40 23.63 -7.19
C GLU A 323 11.08 24.21 -6.66
N ASP A 324 9.98 24.04 -7.40
CA ASP A 324 8.67 24.47 -6.96
C ASP A 324 8.16 23.68 -5.75
N ARG A 325 8.48 22.40 -5.67
CA ARG A 325 8.11 21.53 -4.52
C ARG A 325 8.98 21.84 -3.31
N VAL A 326 10.29 22.01 -3.50
CA VAL A 326 11.23 22.48 -2.47
C VAL A 326 10.74 23.81 -1.89
N ARG A 327 10.47 24.81 -2.76
CA ARG A 327 9.97 26.11 -2.31
C ARG A 327 8.67 26.00 -1.50
N ARG A 328 7.72 25.16 -1.92
CA ARG A 328 6.47 24.94 -1.19
C ARG A 328 6.69 24.30 0.18
N ALA A 329 7.64 23.40 0.30
CA ALA A 329 8.04 22.82 1.60
C ALA A 329 8.67 23.89 2.50
N GLU A 330 9.60 24.70 1.98
CA GLU A 330 10.26 25.81 2.68
C GLU A 330 9.25 26.88 3.16
N GLU A 331 8.26 27.23 2.34
CA GLU A 331 7.17 28.15 2.73
C GLU A 331 6.34 27.63 3.91
N GLN A 332 6.33 26.32 4.13
CA GLN A 332 5.70 25.68 5.30
C GLN A 332 6.67 25.51 6.49
N GLY A 333 7.92 25.96 6.34
CA GLY A 333 8.96 25.84 7.36
C GLY A 333 9.62 24.47 7.45
N LEU A 334 9.48 23.64 6.40
CA LEU A 334 10.08 22.32 6.32
C LEU A 334 11.45 22.41 5.64
N PRO A 335 12.39 21.48 5.90
CA PRO A 335 13.75 21.50 5.37
C PRO A 335 13.79 20.98 3.90
N GLY A 336 13.19 21.70 2.96
CA GLY A 336 13.02 21.26 1.57
C GLY A 336 14.34 21.10 0.83
N GLU A 337 15.26 22.06 0.94
CA GLU A 337 16.59 22.00 0.31
C GLU A 337 17.43 20.83 0.87
N GLU A 338 17.45 20.66 2.20
CA GLU A 338 18.16 19.55 2.84
C GLU A 338 17.60 18.18 2.42
N PHE A 339 16.28 18.09 2.33
CA PHE A 339 15.60 16.87 1.86
C PHE A 339 15.96 16.55 0.41
N GLN A 340 15.96 17.53 -0.48
CA GLN A 340 16.34 17.35 -1.89
C GLN A 340 17.82 16.95 -2.03
N GLU A 341 18.74 17.58 -1.31
CA GLU A 341 20.15 17.22 -1.32
C GLU A 341 20.31 15.75 -0.90
N ARG A 342 19.64 15.36 0.19
CA ARG A 342 19.69 14.00 0.69
C ARG A 342 19.07 12.98 -0.26
N LEU A 343 17.99 13.33 -0.92
CA LEU A 343 17.36 12.53 -1.96
C LEU A 343 18.36 12.14 -3.06
N TYR A 344 19.08 13.11 -3.62
CA TYR A 344 20.05 12.82 -4.69
C TYR A 344 21.25 12.02 -4.18
N GLU A 345 21.76 12.28 -2.98
CA GLU A 345 22.80 11.46 -2.36
C GLU A 345 22.38 9.98 -2.20
N LEU A 346 21.12 9.74 -1.83
CA LEU A 346 20.61 8.38 -1.65
C LEU A 346 20.38 7.69 -3.01
N ILE A 347 19.90 8.41 -4.02
CA ILE A 347 19.78 7.87 -5.38
C ILE A 347 21.18 7.45 -5.89
N GLU A 348 22.20 8.31 -5.77
CA GLU A 348 23.58 7.96 -6.17
C GLU A 348 24.09 6.73 -5.41
N LYS A 349 23.91 6.71 -4.07
CA LYS A 349 24.31 5.60 -3.20
C LYS A 349 23.74 4.24 -3.61
N TYR A 350 22.44 4.20 -3.98
CA TYR A 350 21.77 2.94 -4.31
C TYR A 350 21.88 2.58 -5.80
N SER A 351 22.35 3.49 -6.66
CA SER A 351 22.64 3.23 -8.08
C SER A 351 24.04 2.67 -8.33
N GLU A 352 24.94 2.62 -7.32
CA GLU A 352 26.29 2.04 -7.40
C GLU A 352 26.26 0.50 -7.20
#